data_c3d45268c712dd15d348663dddfbab74
#
_entry.id   c3d45268c712dd15d348663dddfbab74
#
_cell.length_a   1.000
_cell.length_b   1.000
_cell.length_c   1.000
_cell.angle_alpha   90.00
_cell.angle_beta   90.00
_cell.angle_gamma   90.00
#
_symmetry.space_group_name_H-M   'P 1'
#
loop_
_entity.id
_entity.type
_entity.pdbx_description
1 polymer ?
#
loop_
_entity_poly.entity_id
_entity_poly.type
_entity_poly.pdbx_seq_one_letter_code
_entity_poly.pdbx_strand_id
1 'polypeptide(L)'
;DPEKKILLQTRPAFGGDLMATIICPDCRPQMATVRPGVFEIIPPCIDANTPYFDTVRPVRPVMPEASSNKGQMAAKVIRPEISISDSKTEVLQYIEDTTESYDITEADIIVAAGRGIGEKKNLKLVEELASMTGGKVGASRAIVEAGWIDRSHQIGQSGNTVSPKLYIACGISGAIQHMVGLKSSSIIIAINKDIDAPIMKAANYAFVGDVIEILPVLIDTIKKHRANCQA
;
A
#
# COMPACT_ATOMS: atom_id res chain seq x y z
N ASP A 1 9.31 6.74 24.75
CA ASP A 1 9.46 6.55 26.20
C ASP A 1 9.26 7.92 26.88
N PRO A 2 8.14 8.14 27.55
CA PRO A 2 7.81 9.45 28.15
C PRO A 2 8.69 9.77 29.37
N GLU A 3 9.20 8.79 30.11
CA GLU A 3 10.05 9.03 31.29
C GLU A 3 11.43 9.54 30.88
N LYS A 4 12.01 8.93 29.86
CA LYS A 4 13.33 9.31 29.34
C LYS A 4 13.29 10.42 28.30
N LYS A 5 12.08 10.83 27.86
CA LYS A 5 11.88 11.80 26.77
C LYS A 5 12.67 11.46 25.51
N ILE A 6 12.71 10.19 25.14
CA ILE A 6 13.34 9.68 23.92
C ILE A 6 12.31 9.06 22.97
N LEU A 7 12.56 9.21 21.67
CA LEU A 7 11.74 8.63 20.62
C LEU A 7 12.17 7.18 20.40
N LEU A 8 11.20 6.27 20.45
CA LEU A 8 11.39 4.86 20.08
C LEU A 8 10.96 4.69 18.63
N GLN A 9 11.92 4.36 17.75
CA GLN A 9 11.70 4.20 16.32
C GLN A 9 11.73 2.72 15.99
N THR A 10 10.56 2.10 15.87
CA THR A 10 10.46 0.68 15.57
C THR A 10 10.22 0.46 14.08
N ARG A 11 11.04 -0.39 13.46
CA ARG A 11 10.93 -0.76 12.05
C ARG A 11 11.15 -2.25 11.85
N PRO A 12 10.55 -2.87 10.83
CA PRO A 12 10.91 -4.22 10.43
C PRO A 12 12.36 -4.26 9.92
N ALA A 13 13.08 -5.32 10.28
CA ALA A 13 14.43 -5.62 9.85
C ALA A 13 14.50 -7.06 9.31
N PHE A 14 15.57 -7.38 8.57
CA PHE A 14 15.84 -8.73 8.03
C PHE A 14 14.63 -9.36 7.30
N GLY A 15 14.05 -8.62 6.35
CA GLY A 15 12.91 -9.13 5.57
C GLY A 15 11.55 -9.09 6.26
N GLY A 16 11.47 -8.54 7.47
CA GLY A 16 10.22 -8.42 8.23
C GLY A 16 10.07 -9.38 9.41
N ASP A 17 10.97 -10.34 9.55
CA ASP A 17 10.91 -11.36 10.62
C ASP A 17 11.29 -10.81 12.00
N LEU A 18 12.02 -9.70 12.03
CA LEU A 18 12.44 -9.03 13.25
C LEU A 18 12.00 -7.57 13.28
N MET A 19 11.60 -7.10 14.46
CA MET A 19 11.31 -5.70 14.71
C MET A 19 12.50 -5.07 15.44
N ALA A 20 13.19 -4.14 14.80
CA ALA A 20 14.30 -3.39 15.39
C ALA A 20 13.80 -2.06 15.97
N THR A 21 14.06 -1.83 17.25
CA THR A 21 13.80 -0.52 17.89
C THR A 21 15.10 0.25 18.00
N ILE A 22 15.14 1.40 17.37
CA ILE A 22 16.28 2.31 17.34
C ILE A 22 16.02 3.44 18.33
N ILE A 23 17.03 3.80 19.10
CA ILE A 23 16.99 4.91 20.06
C ILE A 23 18.23 5.79 19.89
N CYS A 24 18.08 7.09 20.13
CA CYS A 24 19.16 8.05 20.20
C CYS A 24 19.17 8.71 21.59
N PRO A 25 19.83 8.13 22.61
CA PRO A 25 19.67 8.58 23.98
C PRO A 25 20.29 9.97 24.22
N ASP A 26 21.37 10.31 23.55
CA ASP A 26 22.20 11.46 23.87
C ASP A 26 22.01 12.66 22.93
N CYS A 27 21.43 12.45 21.73
CA CYS A 27 21.29 13.52 20.74
C CYS A 27 19.95 14.25 20.85
N ARG A 28 20.00 15.57 20.65
CA ARG A 28 18.84 16.45 20.54
C ARG A 28 19.01 17.40 19.36
N PRO A 29 17.94 17.72 18.60
CA PRO A 29 16.58 17.21 18.73
C PRO A 29 16.44 15.74 18.36
N GLN A 30 15.41 15.06 18.89
CA GLN A 30 15.03 13.71 18.47
C GLN A 30 14.32 13.80 17.14
N MET A 31 14.85 13.11 16.12
CA MET A 31 14.33 13.19 14.75
C MET A 31 14.00 11.79 14.22
N ALA A 32 12.93 11.71 13.47
CA ALA A 32 12.53 10.50 12.75
C ALA A 32 11.86 10.86 11.43
N THR A 33 11.98 9.98 10.43
CA THR A 33 11.21 10.02 9.21
C THR A 33 10.21 8.87 9.20
N VAL A 34 9.00 9.14 8.76
CA VAL A 34 7.94 8.13 8.64
C VAL A 34 7.69 7.88 7.17
N ARG A 35 7.65 6.60 6.77
CA ARG A 35 7.31 6.23 5.40
C ARG A 35 5.82 6.49 5.15
N PRO A 36 5.42 6.88 3.94
CA PRO A 36 4.03 6.98 3.55
C PRO A 36 3.25 5.68 3.86
N GLY A 37 1.99 5.80 4.26
CA GLY A 37 1.12 4.66 4.54
C GLY A 37 1.43 3.86 5.82
N VAL A 38 2.36 4.31 6.69
CA VAL A 38 2.68 3.62 7.96
C VAL A 38 1.67 3.93 9.06
N PHE A 39 1.13 5.14 9.06
CA PHE A 39 0.08 5.55 9.97
C PHE A 39 -1.22 5.82 9.22
N GLU A 40 -2.33 5.45 9.83
CA GLU A 40 -3.65 5.82 9.33
C GLU A 40 -3.92 7.30 9.58
N ILE A 41 -4.64 7.93 8.64
CA ILE A 41 -5.09 9.30 8.82
C ILE A 41 -6.22 9.29 9.86
N ILE A 42 -5.98 9.94 10.97
CA ILE A 42 -6.99 10.07 12.02
C ILE A 42 -7.98 11.17 11.61
N PRO A 43 -9.29 10.88 11.49
CA PRO A 43 -10.26 11.91 11.20
C PRO A 43 -10.29 12.96 12.32
N PRO A 44 -10.52 14.25 12.00
CA PRO A 44 -10.39 15.39 12.92
C PRO A 44 -11.51 15.52 13.99
N CYS A 45 -12.18 14.44 14.36
CA CYS A 45 -13.32 14.41 15.27
C CYS A 45 -13.05 13.58 16.54
N ILE A 46 -11.94 13.81 17.22
CA ILE A 46 -11.74 13.27 18.56
C ILE A 46 -11.66 14.45 19.52
N ASP A 47 -12.56 14.49 20.48
CA ASP A 47 -12.54 15.46 21.57
C ASP A 47 -11.17 15.45 22.25
N ALA A 48 -10.62 16.66 22.47
CA ALA A 48 -9.28 16.85 23.04
C ALA A 48 -9.07 16.25 24.44
N ASN A 49 -10.11 15.68 25.04
CA ASN A 49 -10.10 15.07 26.38
C ASN A 49 -10.06 13.54 26.38
N THR A 50 -10.01 12.88 25.23
CA THR A 50 -9.87 11.42 25.21
C THR A 50 -8.37 11.06 25.21
N PRO A 51 -7.83 10.44 26.27
CA PRO A 51 -6.43 10.02 26.27
C PRO A 51 -6.21 8.96 25.19
N TYR A 52 -5.47 9.35 24.16
CA TYR A 52 -5.21 8.59 22.92
C TYR A 52 -4.48 7.25 23.14
N PHE A 53 -3.94 7.01 24.33
CA PHE A 53 -3.04 5.89 24.59
C PHE A 53 -3.71 4.59 25.09
N ASP A 54 -5.01 4.59 25.35
CA ASP A 54 -5.66 3.43 26.01
C ASP A 54 -6.48 2.51 25.10
N THR A 55 -6.51 2.74 23.79
CA THR A 55 -7.31 1.91 22.88
C THR A 55 -6.54 1.36 21.70
N VAL A 56 -5.61 0.45 21.95
CA VAL A 56 -5.18 -0.51 20.93
C VAL A 56 -6.27 -1.59 20.79
N ARG A 57 -7.39 -1.22 20.20
CA ARG A 57 -8.35 -2.18 19.64
C ARG A 57 -8.47 -1.94 18.15
N PRO A 58 -8.52 -2.98 17.32
CA PRO A 58 -8.85 -2.83 15.90
C PRO A 58 -10.31 -2.38 15.82
N VAL A 59 -10.54 -1.08 15.78
CA VAL A 59 -11.87 -0.51 15.58
C VAL A 59 -12.14 -0.55 14.08
N ARG A 60 -13.13 -1.36 13.68
CA ARG A 60 -13.77 -1.19 12.37
C ARG A 60 -14.24 0.27 12.30
N PRO A 61 -13.95 1.01 11.21
CA PRO A 61 -14.47 2.35 11.05
C PRO A 61 -15.99 2.24 10.92
N VAL A 62 -16.70 2.59 11.97
CA VAL A 62 -18.11 2.96 11.87
C VAL A 62 -18.08 4.35 11.26
N MET A 63 -18.51 4.49 10.01
CA MET A 63 -18.72 5.80 9.40
C MET A 63 -19.79 6.51 10.23
N PRO A 64 -19.48 7.64 10.88
CA PRO A 64 -20.51 8.46 11.49
C PRO A 64 -21.31 9.13 10.37
N GLU A 65 -22.63 8.99 10.42
CA GLU A 65 -23.54 9.83 9.64
C GLU A 65 -23.17 11.30 9.86
N ALA A 66 -23.14 12.04 8.77
CA ALA A 66 -22.76 13.44 8.73
C ALA A 66 -23.68 14.28 9.64
N SER A 67 -23.33 14.45 10.89
CA SER A 67 -23.93 15.47 11.75
C SER A 67 -23.07 16.73 11.66
N SER A 68 -23.71 17.78 11.18
CA SER A 68 -23.20 19.11 10.99
C SER A 68 -22.86 19.79 12.31
N ASN A 69 -21.65 19.57 12.85
CA ASN A 69 -21.11 20.47 13.87
C ASN A 69 -19.64 20.79 13.57
N LYS A 70 -19.43 22.03 13.13
CA LYS A 70 -18.16 22.64 12.76
C LYS A 70 -17.31 22.92 14.02
N GLY A 71 -16.50 21.95 14.38
CA GLY A 71 -15.35 22.16 15.26
C GLY A 71 -14.09 21.69 14.53
N GLN A 72 -13.73 22.34 13.43
CA GLN A 72 -12.48 22.08 12.74
C GLN A 72 -11.32 22.51 13.62
N MET A 73 -10.61 21.58 14.24
CA MET A 73 -9.24 21.84 14.68
C MET A 73 -8.37 21.94 13.42
N ALA A 74 -8.36 23.12 12.80
CA ALA A 74 -7.46 23.41 11.70
C ALA A 74 -6.02 23.39 12.23
N ALA A 75 -5.15 22.62 11.58
CA ALA A 75 -3.73 22.64 11.91
C ALA A 75 -3.18 24.08 11.76
N LYS A 76 -2.43 24.54 12.76
CA LYS A 76 -1.78 25.86 12.71
C LYS A 76 -0.61 25.80 11.72
N VAL A 77 -0.73 26.47 10.59
CA VAL A 77 0.35 26.64 9.63
C VAL A 77 1.24 27.80 10.09
N ILE A 78 2.49 27.51 10.40
CA ILE A 78 3.50 28.50 10.77
C ILE A 78 4.43 28.66 9.57
N ARG A 79 4.54 29.88 9.07
CA ARG A 79 5.49 30.26 7.99
C ARG A 79 6.56 31.19 8.60
N PRO A 80 7.69 30.64 9.10
CA PRO A 80 8.74 31.47 9.61
C PRO A 80 9.42 32.23 8.48
N GLU A 81 9.73 33.51 8.70
CA GLU A 81 10.61 34.27 7.82
C GLU A 81 12.06 33.85 8.13
N ILE A 82 12.61 32.99 7.28
CA ILE A 82 13.96 32.51 7.42
C ILE A 82 14.81 33.16 6.31
N SER A 83 15.80 33.92 6.71
CA SER A 83 16.84 34.41 5.81
C SER A 83 17.83 33.26 5.57
N ILE A 84 17.83 32.69 4.35
CA ILE A 84 18.78 31.66 3.95
C ILE A 84 20.01 32.37 3.44
N SER A 85 21.15 32.16 4.09
CA SER A 85 22.44 32.61 3.59
C SER A 85 22.81 31.83 2.31
N ASP A 86 23.60 32.45 1.44
CA ASP A 86 23.97 31.93 0.12
C ASP A 86 24.27 30.44 0.11
N SER A 87 23.44 29.72 -0.65
CA SER A 87 23.64 28.29 -0.90
C SER A 87 24.87 28.11 -1.80
N LYS A 88 25.79 27.20 -1.44
CA LYS A 88 26.88 26.82 -2.31
C LYS A 88 26.47 25.97 -3.50
N THR A 89 25.19 25.66 -3.60
CA THR A 89 24.59 24.84 -4.68
C THR A 89 23.44 25.59 -5.31
N GLU A 90 23.38 25.56 -6.63
CA GLU A 90 22.31 26.13 -7.45
C GLU A 90 21.57 25.01 -8.18
N VAL A 91 20.25 25.06 -8.20
CA VAL A 91 19.44 24.13 -8.98
C VAL A 91 19.39 24.65 -10.42
N LEU A 92 20.09 23.99 -11.33
CA LEU A 92 20.20 24.43 -12.72
C LEU A 92 18.92 24.12 -13.52
N GLN A 93 18.26 23.01 -13.23
CA GLN A 93 17.08 22.57 -13.95
C GLN A 93 16.28 21.57 -13.14
N TYR A 94 14.94 21.71 -13.15
CA TYR A 94 14.00 20.66 -12.77
C TYR A 94 13.58 19.92 -14.04
N ILE A 95 13.91 18.64 -14.12
CA ILE A 95 13.39 17.75 -15.15
C ILE A 95 12.24 17.00 -14.51
N GLU A 96 11.01 17.45 -14.78
CA GLU A 96 9.84 16.66 -14.45
C GLU A 96 9.76 15.50 -15.43
N ASP A 97 9.78 14.28 -14.87
CA ASP A 97 9.50 13.09 -15.67
C ASP A 97 8.01 13.12 -16.02
N THR A 98 7.70 13.72 -17.18
CA THR A 98 6.32 13.89 -17.70
C THR A 98 5.71 12.57 -18.19
N THR A 99 6.43 11.46 -18.14
CA THR A 99 5.78 10.16 -18.10
C THR A 99 4.90 10.17 -16.87
N GLU A 100 3.57 10.19 -17.05
CA GLU A 100 2.61 10.00 -15.95
C GLU A 100 3.17 8.88 -15.06
N SER A 101 3.75 9.27 -13.92
CA SER A 101 4.38 8.30 -13.04
C SER A 101 3.26 7.39 -12.57
N TYR A 102 3.26 6.15 -13.06
CA TYR A 102 2.26 5.16 -12.70
C TYR A 102 2.44 4.85 -11.22
N ASP A 103 1.83 5.69 -10.39
CA ASP A 103 1.94 5.58 -8.94
C ASP A 103 0.88 4.61 -8.42
N ILE A 104 1.33 3.44 -7.96
CA ILE A 104 0.48 2.43 -7.36
C ILE A 104 0.39 2.56 -5.84
N THR A 105 1.14 3.47 -5.23
CA THR A 105 1.28 3.54 -3.77
C THR A 105 0.01 4.03 -3.08
N GLU A 106 -0.79 4.85 -3.77
CA GLU A 106 -2.05 5.41 -3.27
C GLU A 106 -3.30 4.67 -3.78
N ALA A 107 -3.12 3.55 -4.49
CA ALA A 107 -4.25 2.82 -5.05
C ALA A 107 -5.05 2.07 -3.97
N ASP A 108 -6.36 2.30 -3.93
CA ASP A 108 -7.31 1.58 -3.06
C ASP A 108 -7.45 0.11 -3.46
N ILE A 109 -7.33 -0.20 -4.76
CA ILE A 109 -7.45 -1.55 -5.31
C ILE A 109 -6.23 -1.82 -6.19
N ILE A 110 -5.59 -2.95 -5.96
CA ILE A 110 -4.45 -3.41 -6.78
C ILE A 110 -4.73 -4.84 -7.25
N VAL A 111 -4.63 -5.03 -8.56
CA VAL A 111 -4.62 -6.36 -9.18
C VAL A 111 -3.18 -6.66 -9.62
N ALA A 112 -2.53 -7.58 -8.92
CA ALA A 112 -1.10 -7.82 -9.11
C ALA A 112 -0.84 -9.13 -9.85
N ALA A 113 0.03 -9.05 -10.85
CA ALA A 113 0.45 -10.18 -11.65
C ALA A 113 1.77 -10.78 -11.15
N GLY A 114 1.83 -12.10 -11.12
CA GLY A 114 3.04 -12.87 -10.87
C GLY A 114 3.41 -13.75 -12.05
N ARG A 115 4.53 -14.48 -11.93
CA ARG A 115 4.99 -15.41 -12.98
C ARG A 115 3.98 -16.53 -13.29
N GLY A 116 3.05 -16.82 -12.38
CA GLY A 116 2.01 -17.82 -12.56
C GLY A 116 0.99 -17.50 -13.67
N ILE A 117 0.97 -16.25 -14.20
CA ILE A 117 0.16 -15.94 -15.40
C ILE A 117 0.72 -16.56 -16.69
N GLY A 118 1.92 -17.18 -16.63
CA GLY A 118 2.53 -17.96 -17.70
C GLY A 118 3.23 -17.13 -18.77
N GLU A 119 2.52 -16.25 -19.47
CA GLU A 119 3.04 -15.48 -20.61
C GLU A 119 2.67 -14.00 -20.54
N LYS A 120 3.49 -13.14 -21.18
CA LYS A 120 3.25 -11.68 -21.24
C LYS A 120 1.86 -11.33 -21.80
N LYS A 121 1.38 -12.08 -22.80
CA LYS A 121 0.06 -11.81 -23.40
C LYS A 121 -1.10 -11.90 -22.41
N ASN A 122 -0.95 -12.71 -21.37
CA ASN A 122 -1.98 -12.93 -20.35
C ASN A 122 -2.08 -11.78 -19.34
N LEU A 123 -1.12 -10.85 -19.37
CA LEU A 123 -1.17 -9.62 -18.56
C LEU A 123 -2.44 -8.81 -18.86
N LYS A 124 -2.96 -8.88 -20.10
CA LYS A 124 -4.21 -8.23 -20.50
C LYS A 124 -5.41 -8.61 -19.63
N LEU A 125 -5.47 -9.85 -19.14
CA LEU A 125 -6.55 -10.28 -18.23
C LEU A 125 -6.46 -9.57 -16.88
N VAL A 126 -5.24 -9.35 -16.39
CA VAL A 126 -4.99 -8.62 -15.15
C VAL A 126 -5.32 -7.13 -15.32
N GLU A 127 -4.94 -6.56 -16.46
CA GLU A 127 -5.25 -5.16 -16.83
C GLU A 127 -6.77 -4.96 -16.97
N GLU A 128 -7.47 -5.89 -17.60
CA GLU A 128 -8.92 -5.85 -17.72
C GLU A 128 -9.61 -5.90 -16.35
N LEU A 129 -9.19 -6.83 -15.49
CA LEU A 129 -9.74 -6.93 -14.13
C LEU A 129 -9.46 -5.66 -13.31
N ALA A 130 -8.25 -5.10 -13.41
CA ALA A 130 -7.89 -3.85 -12.75
C ALA A 130 -8.77 -2.68 -13.23
N SER A 131 -8.92 -2.52 -14.54
CA SER A 131 -9.79 -1.51 -15.15
C SER A 131 -11.24 -1.64 -14.68
N MET A 132 -11.75 -2.87 -14.65
CA MET A 132 -13.13 -3.14 -14.20
C MET A 132 -13.33 -2.82 -12.73
N THR A 133 -12.34 -3.06 -11.88
CA THR A 133 -12.46 -2.78 -10.44
C THR A 133 -12.13 -1.33 -10.08
N GLY A 134 -11.68 -0.52 -11.05
CA GLY A 134 -11.18 0.82 -10.80
C GLY A 134 -9.83 0.82 -10.07
N GLY A 135 -9.13 -0.31 -10.13
CA GLY A 135 -7.84 -0.51 -9.50
C GLY A 135 -6.66 -0.26 -10.42
N LYS A 136 -5.47 -0.37 -9.86
CA LYS A 136 -4.20 -0.30 -10.60
C LYS A 136 -3.55 -1.68 -10.73
N VAL A 137 -2.74 -1.85 -11.78
CA VAL A 137 -2.00 -3.09 -12.01
C VAL A 137 -0.71 -3.06 -11.22
N GLY A 138 -0.49 -4.07 -10.38
CA GLY A 138 0.77 -4.32 -9.70
C GLY A 138 1.51 -5.50 -10.31
N ALA A 139 2.78 -5.65 -9.95
CA ALA A 139 3.62 -6.70 -10.49
C ALA A 139 4.59 -7.28 -9.45
N SER A 140 4.84 -8.57 -9.54
CA SER A 140 5.97 -9.17 -8.83
C SER A 140 7.30 -8.89 -9.55
N ARG A 141 8.40 -8.88 -8.83
CA ARG A 141 9.74 -8.68 -9.37
C ARG A 141 10.03 -9.60 -10.58
N ALA A 142 9.54 -10.84 -10.53
CA ALA A 142 9.83 -11.84 -11.56
C ALA A 142 9.34 -11.44 -12.97
N ILE A 143 8.18 -10.80 -13.08
CA ILE A 143 7.64 -10.38 -14.38
C ILE A 143 8.19 -9.02 -14.82
N VAL A 144 8.61 -8.18 -13.90
CA VAL A 144 9.33 -6.93 -14.20
C VAL A 144 10.72 -7.25 -14.76
N GLU A 145 11.47 -8.16 -14.14
CA GLU A 145 12.78 -8.61 -14.64
C GLU A 145 12.68 -9.34 -15.98
N ALA A 146 11.55 -10.01 -16.24
CA ALA A 146 11.27 -10.61 -17.55
C ALA A 146 10.90 -9.56 -18.64
N GLY A 147 10.81 -8.29 -18.31
CA GLY A 147 10.44 -7.21 -19.23
C GLY A 147 8.98 -7.26 -19.71
N TRP A 148 8.09 -7.84 -18.90
CA TRP A 148 6.67 -7.90 -19.24
C TRP A 148 5.94 -6.62 -18.92
N ILE A 149 6.35 -5.95 -17.85
CA ILE A 149 5.78 -4.70 -17.35
C ILE A 149 6.90 -3.81 -16.77
N ASP A 150 6.66 -2.51 -16.69
CA ASP A 150 7.62 -1.55 -16.19
C ASP A 150 7.86 -1.68 -14.67
N ARG A 151 9.02 -1.19 -14.22
CA ARG A 151 9.45 -1.22 -12.82
C ARG A 151 8.55 -0.40 -11.89
N SER A 152 7.87 0.61 -12.39
CA SER A 152 6.91 1.43 -11.64
C SER A 152 5.76 0.60 -11.04
N HIS A 153 5.43 -0.54 -11.66
CA HIS A 153 4.42 -1.49 -11.18
C HIS A 153 4.93 -2.47 -10.12
N GLN A 154 6.25 -2.52 -9.87
CA GLN A 154 6.84 -3.52 -9.00
C GLN A 154 6.44 -3.30 -7.54
N ILE A 155 5.90 -4.38 -6.91
CA ILE A 155 5.57 -4.42 -5.48
C ILE A 155 6.59 -5.32 -4.77
N GLY A 156 7.11 -4.85 -3.64
CA GLY A 156 8.05 -5.62 -2.83
C GLY A 156 9.14 -4.78 -2.20
N GLN A 157 10.07 -5.43 -1.54
CA GLN A 157 11.18 -4.79 -0.81
C GLN A 157 12.03 -3.86 -1.70
N SER A 158 12.25 -4.23 -2.96
CA SER A 158 13.03 -3.47 -3.96
C SER A 158 12.16 -2.66 -4.94
N GLY A 159 10.86 -2.59 -4.71
CA GLY A 159 9.89 -1.84 -5.49
C GLY A 159 9.02 -0.94 -4.59
N ASN A 160 7.80 -0.72 -5.02
CA ASN A 160 6.83 0.07 -4.30
C ASN A 160 6.31 -0.67 -3.06
N THR A 161 6.07 0.07 -1.99
CA THR A 161 5.32 -0.39 -0.81
C THR A 161 3.91 0.14 -0.92
N VAL A 162 2.91 -0.74 -0.84
CA VAL A 162 1.50 -0.43 -1.06
C VAL A 162 0.64 -0.87 0.13
N SER A 163 -0.48 -0.20 0.35
CA SER A 163 -1.44 -0.50 1.42
C SER A 163 -2.89 -0.41 0.88
N PRO A 164 -3.24 -1.21 -0.16
CA PRO A 164 -4.56 -1.13 -0.76
C PRO A 164 -5.65 -1.71 0.18
N LYS A 165 -6.89 -1.26 0.02
CA LYS A 165 -8.06 -1.85 0.66
C LYS A 165 -8.34 -3.26 0.13
N LEU A 166 -8.07 -3.48 -1.16
CA LEU A 166 -8.22 -4.78 -1.83
C LEU A 166 -6.98 -5.09 -2.66
N TYR A 167 -6.38 -6.23 -2.40
CA TYR A 167 -5.25 -6.76 -3.16
C TYR A 167 -5.61 -8.10 -3.79
N ILE A 168 -5.57 -8.17 -5.12
CA ILE A 168 -5.85 -9.42 -5.87
C ILE A 168 -4.53 -9.93 -6.45
N ALA A 169 -4.05 -11.05 -5.94
CA ALA A 169 -2.80 -11.68 -6.35
C ALA A 169 -3.03 -12.77 -7.40
N CYS A 170 -2.63 -12.51 -8.63
CA CYS A 170 -2.80 -13.40 -9.77
C CYS A 170 -1.50 -14.15 -10.07
N GLY A 171 -1.38 -15.42 -9.67
CA GLY A 171 -0.20 -16.24 -9.91
C GLY A 171 1.07 -15.76 -9.20
N ILE A 172 0.93 -15.16 -8.04
CA ILE A 172 2.03 -14.71 -7.17
C ILE A 172 2.29 -15.79 -6.12
N SER A 173 3.56 -16.09 -5.86
CA SER A 173 3.94 -17.07 -4.82
C SER A 173 3.89 -16.50 -3.41
N GLY A 174 4.08 -15.19 -3.25
CA GLY A 174 4.11 -14.55 -1.93
C GLY A 174 5.44 -14.73 -1.20
N ALA A 175 6.55 -14.71 -1.94
CA ALA A 175 7.88 -14.64 -1.31
C ALA A 175 7.95 -13.46 -0.33
N ILE A 176 8.73 -13.61 0.75
CA ILE A 176 8.86 -12.61 1.82
C ILE A 176 9.16 -11.23 1.27
N GLN A 177 10.04 -11.13 0.26
CA GLN A 177 10.41 -9.87 -0.38
C GLN A 177 9.24 -9.18 -1.08
N HIS A 178 8.26 -9.93 -1.59
CA HIS A 178 7.03 -9.38 -2.16
C HIS A 178 6.07 -8.94 -1.04
N MET A 179 5.88 -9.80 -0.03
CA MET A 179 4.97 -9.55 1.08
C MET A 179 5.38 -8.34 1.93
N VAL A 180 6.68 -8.07 2.06
CA VAL A 180 7.20 -6.86 2.74
C VAL A 180 6.73 -5.57 2.05
N GLY A 181 6.51 -5.59 0.73
CA GLY A 181 5.95 -4.46 -0.02
C GLY A 181 4.43 -4.33 0.13
N LEU A 182 3.76 -5.35 0.68
CA LEU A 182 2.32 -5.35 0.90
C LEU A 182 2.04 -5.15 2.38
N LYS A 183 1.88 -3.89 2.80
CA LYS A 183 1.57 -3.54 4.19
C LYS A 183 0.07 -3.39 4.35
N SER A 184 -0.46 -3.90 5.46
CA SER A 184 -1.82 -3.65 5.98
C SER A 184 -2.94 -3.63 4.92
N SER A 185 -2.88 -4.49 3.89
CA SER A 185 -4.04 -4.67 3.00
C SER A 185 -5.22 -5.18 3.80
N SER A 186 -6.38 -4.54 3.64
CA SER A 186 -7.58 -4.94 4.39
C SER A 186 -8.09 -6.29 3.92
N ILE A 187 -8.04 -6.57 2.62
CA ILE A 187 -8.49 -7.83 2.01
C ILE A 187 -7.47 -8.28 0.97
N ILE A 188 -7.02 -9.51 1.08
CA ILE A 188 -6.16 -10.18 0.11
C ILE A 188 -6.93 -11.33 -0.52
N ILE A 189 -7.06 -11.31 -1.85
CA ILE A 189 -7.56 -12.42 -2.66
C ILE A 189 -6.37 -13.02 -3.40
N ALA A 190 -6.13 -14.32 -3.26
CA ALA A 190 -5.05 -15.00 -3.94
C ALA A 190 -5.56 -16.08 -4.89
N ILE A 191 -5.03 -16.11 -6.11
CA ILE A 191 -5.31 -17.14 -7.13
C ILE A 191 -3.96 -17.77 -7.48
N ASN A 192 -3.80 -19.05 -7.17
CA ASN A 192 -2.58 -19.79 -7.45
C ASN A 192 -2.87 -21.28 -7.68
N LYS A 193 -2.09 -21.95 -8.54
CA LYS A 193 -2.12 -23.40 -8.71
C LYS A 193 -1.58 -24.14 -7.48
N ASP A 194 -0.61 -23.54 -6.82
CA ASP A 194 0.07 -24.10 -5.65
C ASP A 194 -0.65 -23.67 -4.36
N ILE A 195 -1.31 -24.64 -3.73
CA ILE A 195 -2.02 -24.43 -2.47
C ILE A 195 -1.07 -24.09 -1.31
N ASP A 196 0.18 -24.52 -1.40
CA ASP A 196 1.19 -24.29 -0.36
C ASP A 196 1.94 -22.97 -0.53
N ALA A 197 1.69 -22.24 -1.61
CA ALA A 197 2.30 -20.94 -1.83
C ALA A 197 2.05 -20.00 -0.62
N PRO A 198 3.07 -19.29 -0.11
CA PRO A 198 2.95 -18.44 1.08
C PRO A 198 1.81 -17.42 1.00
N ILE A 199 1.52 -16.89 -0.18
CA ILE A 199 0.44 -15.93 -0.37
C ILE A 199 -0.94 -16.53 -0.10
N MET A 200 -1.13 -17.83 -0.36
CA MET A 200 -2.39 -18.53 -0.09
C MET A 200 -2.69 -18.59 1.41
N LYS A 201 -1.64 -18.70 2.24
CA LYS A 201 -1.77 -18.70 3.70
C LYS A 201 -2.04 -17.29 4.26
N ALA A 202 -1.56 -16.26 3.57
CA ALA A 202 -1.75 -14.86 3.95
C ALA A 202 -3.09 -14.27 3.45
N ALA A 203 -3.75 -14.92 2.49
CA ALA A 203 -4.96 -14.43 1.85
C ALA A 203 -6.20 -14.61 2.74
N ASN A 204 -7.12 -13.63 2.68
CA ASN A 204 -8.45 -13.76 3.25
C ASN A 204 -9.33 -14.72 2.42
N TYR A 205 -9.11 -14.71 1.08
CA TYR A 205 -9.77 -15.61 0.13
C TYR A 205 -8.73 -16.23 -0.80
N ALA A 206 -8.61 -17.55 -0.79
CA ALA A 206 -7.66 -18.29 -1.59
C ALA A 206 -8.39 -19.20 -2.59
N PHE A 207 -8.08 -19.01 -3.88
CA PHE A 207 -8.61 -19.83 -4.97
C PHE A 207 -7.49 -20.68 -5.56
N VAL A 208 -7.63 -22.00 -5.44
CA VAL A 208 -6.65 -22.96 -5.99
C VAL A 208 -7.05 -23.27 -7.43
N GLY A 209 -6.21 -22.89 -8.40
CA GLY A 209 -6.44 -23.17 -9.80
C GLY A 209 -5.58 -22.33 -10.72
N ASP A 210 -5.77 -22.55 -12.04
CA ASP A 210 -5.09 -21.78 -13.06
C ASP A 210 -5.66 -20.37 -13.16
N VAL A 211 -4.79 -19.38 -13.01
CA VAL A 211 -5.15 -17.96 -13.16
C VAL A 211 -5.80 -17.70 -14.53
N ILE A 212 -5.31 -18.38 -15.58
CA ILE A 212 -5.81 -18.19 -16.96
C ILE A 212 -7.23 -18.73 -17.15
N GLU A 213 -7.62 -19.72 -16.38
CA GLU A 213 -8.98 -20.26 -16.38
C GLU A 213 -9.91 -19.45 -15.46
N ILE A 214 -9.41 -19.03 -14.30
CA ILE A 214 -10.22 -18.35 -13.28
C ILE A 214 -10.49 -16.89 -13.67
N LEU A 215 -9.51 -16.14 -14.19
CA LEU A 215 -9.68 -14.71 -14.47
C LEU A 215 -10.79 -14.42 -15.48
N PRO A 216 -10.94 -15.13 -16.62
CA PRO A 216 -12.03 -14.87 -17.55
C PRO A 216 -13.40 -15.09 -16.91
N VAL A 217 -13.57 -16.15 -16.11
CA VAL A 217 -14.82 -16.45 -15.41
C VAL A 217 -15.14 -15.35 -14.38
N LEU A 218 -14.14 -14.90 -13.64
CA LEU A 218 -14.29 -13.81 -12.67
C LEU A 218 -14.71 -12.50 -13.36
N ILE A 219 -14.02 -12.15 -14.45
CA ILE A 219 -14.32 -10.97 -15.27
C ILE A 219 -15.77 -11.01 -15.78
N ASP A 220 -16.19 -12.13 -16.37
CA ASP A 220 -17.56 -12.29 -16.88
C ASP A 220 -18.61 -12.21 -15.77
N THR A 221 -18.31 -12.77 -14.61
CA THR A 221 -19.20 -12.73 -13.45
C THR A 221 -19.38 -11.30 -12.94
N ILE A 222 -18.29 -10.52 -12.86
CA ILE A 222 -18.35 -9.11 -12.46
C ILE A 222 -19.13 -8.29 -13.50
N LYS A 223 -18.92 -8.52 -14.81
CA LYS A 223 -19.68 -7.85 -15.87
C LYS A 223 -21.18 -8.10 -15.74
N LYS A 224 -21.59 -9.35 -15.56
CA LYS A 224 -22.99 -9.73 -15.38
C LYS A 224 -23.61 -9.09 -14.13
N HIS A 225 -22.87 -9.10 -13.03
CA HIS A 225 -23.36 -8.51 -11.78
C HIS A 225 -23.55 -6.99 -11.90
N ARG A 226 -22.62 -6.28 -12.53
CA ARG A 226 -22.74 -4.84 -12.78
C ARG A 226 -23.94 -4.50 -13.68
N ALA A 227 -24.17 -5.28 -14.73
CA ALA A 227 -25.32 -5.08 -15.61
C ALA A 227 -26.66 -5.25 -14.84
N ASN A 228 -26.73 -6.21 -13.93
CA ASN A 228 -27.91 -6.44 -13.11
C ASN A 228 -28.13 -5.36 -12.02
N CYS A 229 -27.11 -4.67 -11.57
CA CYS A 229 -27.22 -3.58 -10.59
C CYS A 229 -27.59 -2.23 -11.22
N GLN A 230 -27.50 -2.12 -12.54
CA GLN A 230 -27.85 -0.90 -13.30
C GLN A 230 -29.26 -0.96 -13.94
N ALA A 231 -29.91 -2.12 -13.89
CA ALA A 231 -31.28 -2.35 -14.33
C ALA A 231 -32.26 -2.24 -13.15
#